data_5a5f4d276f650c6c25aa09b6efd7f4e3
#
_entry.id   5a5f4d276f650c6c25aa09b6efd7f4e3
#
_cell.length_a   1.000
_cell.length_b   1.000
_cell.length_c   1.000
_cell.angle_alpha   90.00
_cell.angle_beta   90.00
_cell.angle_gamma   90.00
#
_symmetry.space_group_name_H-M   'P 1'
#
loop_
_entity.id
_entity.type
_entity.pdbx_description
1 polymer ?
#
loop_
_entity_poly.entity_id
_entity_poly.type
_entity_poly.pdbx_seq_one_letter_code
_entity_poly.pdbx_strand_id
1 'polypeptide(L)'
;MTDIKEFNLLDVRKNSQIIKTLNEVYKLWGYEEVTPSTINDIDTIKGREVINEDEIISLVSNKKLCLRPEMTTSIIKLISTRLINKKRPLRLWNNGNIFERKEGYKNSKKLKEKIQSGIELIGYDTKFPEIEIINILFDSIDKLKLKENTKLIFLVSTTSIMDLILKKYGSNQSEIIKKSMINLDQDELNTINLDEGFKYALKQLMFTRGEPNEVITKLTKHFGKSQILDDLSFLFDTIKPISDNYGIDIQLDPTFQPHLNLYAGIVFQLICINKDEKYVIAKGGRYDELVKYFNPNEKNPIGLGFSISIDNLRKLIKTGPKMERKILILYKNKELLSKAINEQKRLHSLNLISILELNPCKNTEIAELLKNNNGCSEILWIK
;
A
#
# COMPACT_ATOMS: atom_id res chain seq x y z
N MET A 1 -23.78 -6.32 -13.10
CA MET A 1 -23.90 -6.05 -11.63
C MET A 1 -22.62 -5.39 -11.18
N THR A 2 -22.69 -4.21 -10.62
CA THR A 2 -21.54 -3.53 -9.98
C THR A 2 -21.23 -4.29 -8.69
N ASP A 3 -20.00 -4.79 -8.54
CA ASP A 3 -19.50 -5.42 -7.31
C ASP A 3 -19.22 -4.32 -6.26
N ILE A 4 -20.25 -3.55 -5.90
CA ILE A 4 -20.17 -2.61 -4.80
C ILE A 4 -20.17 -3.46 -3.53
N LYS A 5 -19.02 -3.52 -2.88
CA LYS A 5 -18.79 -4.38 -1.73
C LYS A 5 -19.14 -3.62 -0.45
N GLU A 6 -20.26 -3.97 0.15
CA GLU A 6 -20.56 -3.54 1.51
C GLU A 6 -19.74 -4.33 2.52
N PHE A 7 -19.27 -3.64 3.55
CA PHE A 7 -18.51 -4.24 4.65
C PHE A 7 -19.44 -4.58 5.81
N ASN A 8 -19.31 -5.79 6.35
CA ASN A 8 -19.92 -6.12 7.61
C ASN A 8 -19.19 -5.44 8.79
N LEU A 9 -19.81 -5.43 9.98
CA LEU A 9 -19.26 -4.76 11.16
C LEU A 9 -17.87 -5.27 11.57
N LEU A 10 -17.58 -6.55 11.35
CA LEU A 10 -16.29 -7.15 11.66
C LEU A 10 -15.21 -6.63 10.70
N ASP A 11 -15.53 -6.54 9.40
CA ASP A 11 -14.61 -6.00 8.40
C ASP A 11 -14.29 -4.52 8.68
N VAL A 12 -15.30 -3.72 9.05
CA VAL A 12 -15.10 -2.31 9.44
C VAL A 12 -14.16 -2.20 10.64
N ARG A 13 -14.38 -3.01 11.67
CA ARG A 13 -13.50 -3.01 12.86
C ARG A 13 -12.08 -3.41 12.54
N LYS A 14 -11.89 -4.43 11.69
CA LYS A 14 -10.56 -4.85 11.23
C LYS A 14 -9.87 -3.75 10.44
N ASN A 15 -10.57 -3.10 9.50
CA ASN A 15 -10.02 -1.98 8.75
C ASN A 15 -9.57 -0.84 9.67
N SER A 16 -10.41 -0.46 10.64
CA SER A 16 -10.08 0.60 11.61
C SER A 16 -8.86 0.23 12.45
N GLN A 17 -8.74 -1.02 12.89
CA GLN A 17 -7.58 -1.49 13.64
C GLN A 17 -6.30 -1.45 12.80
N ILE A 18 -6.35 -1.94 11.55
CA ILE A 18 -5.20 -1.91 10.63
C ILE A 18 -4.75 -0.46 10.43
N ILE A 19 -5.68 0.43 10.05
CA ILE A 19 -5.39 1.84 9.80
C ILE A 19 -4.80 2.50 11.04
N LYS A 20 -5.38 2.27 12.23
CA LYS A 20 -4.85 2.81 13.49
C LYS A 20 -3.41 2.37 13.72
N THR A 21 -3.11 1.07 13.57
CA THR A 21 -1.76 0.53 13.76
C THR A 21 -0.76 1.15 12.78
N LEU A 22 -1.12 1.26 11.49
CA LEU A 22 -0.27 1.88 10.49
C LEU A 22 -0.01 3.36 10.80
N ASN A 23 -1.04 4.11 11.16
CA ASN A 23 -0.91 5.53 11.54
C ASN A 23 0.03 5.74 12.73
N GLU A 24 -0.02 4.84 13.73
CA GLU A 24 0.89 4.88 14.88
C GLU A 24 2.35 4.69 14.44
N VAL A 25 2.62 3.75 13.54
CA VAL A 25 3.97 3.55 12.98
C VAL A 25 4.42 4.79 12.21
N TYR A 26 3.63 5.31 11.29
CA TYR A 26 3.99 6.49 10.49
C TYR A 26 4.30 7.72 11.36
N LYS A 27 3.51 7.95 12.40
CA LYS A 27 3.76 9.02 13.38
C LYS A 27 5.09 8.85 14.12
N LEU A 28 5.43 7.62 14.53
CA LEU A 28 6.70 7.33 15.19
C LEU A 28 7.90 7.61 14.27
N TRP A 29 7.73 7.43 12.95
CA TRP A 29 8.74 7.76 11.95
C TRP A 29 8.74 9.25 11.54
N GLY A 30 7.90 10.10 12.17
CA GLY A 30 7.86 11.53 11.95
C GLY A 30 7.11 11.97 10.69
N TYR A 31 6.20 11.14 10.18
CA TYR A 31 5.35 11.47 9.04
C TYR A 31 4.11 12.23 9.49
N GLU A 32 3.68 13.23 8.70
CA GLU A 32 2.49 14.05 8.93
C GLU A 32 1.33 13.58 8.03
N GLU A 33 0.11 13.63 8.57
CA GLU A 33 -1.09 13.24 7.81
C GLU A 33 -1.47 14.28 6.76
N VAL A 34 -1.83 13.79 5.56
CA VAL A 34 -2.42 14.60 4.49
C VAL A 34 -3.66 13.93 3.92
N THR A 35 -4.61 14.77 3.51
CA THR A 35 -5.86 14.30 2.89
C THR A 35 -5.96 14.87 1.47
N PRO A 36 -5.49 14.16 0.45
CA PRO A 36 -5.63 14.57 -0.95
C PRO A 36 -7.07 14.44 -1.44
N SER A 37 -7.43 15.20 -2.48
CA SER A 37 -8.78 15.16 -3.06
C SER A 37 -9.11 13.78 -3.62
N THR A 38 -10.35 13.33 -3.42
CA THR A 38 -10.90 12.10 -4.03
C THR A 38 -11.27 12.32 -5.49
N ILE A 39 -11.64 13.56 -5.84
CA ILE A 39 -12.00 13.96 -7.20
C ILE A 39 -10.83 14.74 -7.81
N ASN A 40 -10.42 14.33 -9.00
CA ASN A 40 -9.33 14.95 -9.74
C ASN A 40 -9.77 15.36 -11.14
N ASP A 41 -9.04 16.31 -11.74
CA ASP A 41 -9.16 16.58 -13.16
C ASP A 41 -8.53 15.43 -13.95
N ILE A 42 -9.21 14.96 -14.99
CA ILE A 42 -8.72 13.87 -15.85
C ILE A 42 -7.37 14.25 -16.49
N ASP A 43 -7.22 15.48 -16.93
CA ASP A 43 -5.98 15.96 -17.54
C ASP A 43 -4.78 15.92 -16.57
N THR A 44 -5.03 16.06 -15.27
CA THR A 44 -4.02 15.88 -14.22
C THR A 44 -3.52 14.44 -14.13
N ILE A 45 -4.43 13.47 -14.29
CA ILE A 45 -4.12 12.03 -14.19
C ILE A 45 -3.49 11.52 -15.48
N LYS A 46 -3.94 11.99 -16.64
CA LYS A 46 -3.46 11.59 -17.97
C LYS A 46 -2.09 12.16 -18.32
N GLY A 47 -1.65 13.26 -17.72
CA GLY A 47 -0.53 14.09 -18.14
C GLY A 47 0.81 13.39 -18.37
N ARG A 48 0.94 12.08 -18.08
CA ARG A 48 2.13 11.23 -18.37
C ARG A 48 1.81 9.77 -18.67
N GLU A 49 0.63 9.45 -19.17
CA GLU A 49 0.25 8.05 -19.43
C GLU A 49 0.43 7.13 -18.22
N VAL A 50 0.33 7.72 -17.02
CA VAL A 50 0.50 6.99 -15.74
C VAL A 50 -0.54 5.90 -15.61
N ILE A 51 -1.75 6.13 -16.15
CA ILE A 51 -2.91 5.24 -16.05
C ILE A 51 -3.62 5.20 -17.40
N ASN A 52 -3.99 4.01 -17.83
CA ASN A 52 -4.80 3.83 -19.05
C ASN A 52 -6.16 4.51 -18.90
N GLU A 53 -6.61 5.22 -19.94
CA GLU A 53 -7.92 5.88 -19.94
C GLU A 53 -9.08 4.95 -19.59
N ASP A 54 -8.98 3.71 -20.02
CA ASP A 54 -9.97 2.67 -19.75
C ASP A 54 -10.11 2.28 -18.27
N GLU A 55 -9.10 2.58 -17.46
CA GLU A 55 -9.10 2.32 -16.01
C GLU A 55 -9.68 3.48 -15.21
N ILE A 56 -9.82 4.66 -15.82
CA ILE A 56 -10.32 5.88 -15.17
C ILE A 56 -11.84 5.85 -15.06
N ILE A 57 -12.35 6.17 -13.87
CA ILE A 57 -13.79 6.34 -13.63
C ILE A 57 -14.15 7.82 -13.72
N SER A 58 -14.66 8.22 -14.89
CA SER A 58 -15.08 9.59 -15.15
C SER A 58 -16.40 9.93 -14.45
N LEU A 59 -16.54 11.15 -13.98
CA LEU A 59 -17.77 11.67 -13.41
C LEU A 59 -18.61 12.38 -14.47
N VAL A 60 -19.92 12.25 -14.35
CA VAL A 60 -20.86 13.03 -15.19
C VAL A 60 -20.88 14.45 -14.68
N SER A 61 -20.15 15.35 -15.35
CA SER A 61 -20.08 16.78 -15.01
C SER A 61 -19.71 17.59 -16.24
N ASN A 62 -19.91 18.94 -16.17
CA ASN A 62 -19.49 19.87 -17.22
C ASN A 62 -17.96 20.03 -17.32
N LYS A 63 -17.21 19.50 -16.32
CA LYS A 63 -15.76 19.47 -16.29
C LYS A 63 -15.29 18.03 -16.45
N LYS A 64 -14.10 17.84 -16.99
CA LYS A 64 -13.47 16.53 -17.12
C LYS A 64 -12.94 16.04 -15.76
N LEU A 65 -13.82 15.52 -14.92
CA LEU A 65 -13.50 15.04 -13.58
C LEU A 65 -13.53 13.52 -13.51
N CYS A 66 -12.72 12.96 -12.61
CA CYS A 66 -12.69 11.53 -12.32
C CYS A 66 -12.49 11.26 -10.83
N LEU A 67 -12.82 10.04 -10.42
CA LEU A 67 -12.40 9.50 -9.13
C LEU A 67 -10.92 9.11 -9.21
N ARG A 68 -10.17 9.36 -8.12
CA ARG A 68 -8.73 9.06 -8.09
C ARG A 68 -8.48 7.55 -8.22
N PRO A 69 -7.68 7.11 -9.21
CA PRO A 69 -7.32 5.71 -9.37
C PRO A 69 -6.14 5.28 -8.47
N GLU A 70 -5.38 6.26 -7.95
CA GLU A 70 -4.26 6.08 -7.03
C GLU A 70 -4.07 7.34 -6.18
N MET A 71 -3.21 7.28 -5.15
CA MET A 71 -3.04 8.36 -4.18
C MET A 71 -1.89 9.31 -4.52
N THR A 72 -0.79 8.78 -5.05
CA THR A 72 0.49 9.49 -5.19
C THR A 72 0.35 10.74 -6.04
N THR A 73 -0.29 10.67 -7.21
CA THR A 73 -0.52 11.85 -8.09
C THR A 73 -1.32 12.94 -7.37
N SER A 74 -2.36 12.53 -6.62
CA SER A 74 -3.18 13.47 -5.85
C SER A 74 -2.39 14.16 -4.73
N ILE A 75 -1.45 13.44 -4.10
CA ILE A 75 -0.57 13.99 -3.05
C ILE A 75 0.46 14.93 -3.66
N ILE A 76 1.12 14.53 -4.76
CA ILE A 76 2.10 15.40 -5.44
C ILE A 76 1.44 16.70 -5.91
N LYS A 77 0.22 16.63 -6.47
CA LYS A 77 -0.57 17.82 -6.81
C LYS A 77 -0.85 18.69 -5.57
N LEU A 78 -1.21 18.09 -4.44
CA LEU A 78 -1.42 18.84 -3.18
C LEU A 78 -0.11 19.52 -2.72
N ILE A 79 1.03 18.82 -2.82
CA ILE A 79 2.35 19.38 -2.47
C ILE A 79 2.69 20.56 -3.37
N SER A 80 2.49 20.45 -4.69
CA SER A 80 2.81 21.52 -5.64
C SER A 80 1.90 22.76 -5.51
N THR A 81 0.75 22.64 -4.87
CA THR A 81 -0.20 23.73 -4.71
C THR A 81 -0.27 24.30 -3.27
N ARG A 82 -0.31 23.42 -2.27
CA ARG A 82 -0.55 23.80 -0.88
C ARG A 82 0.68 23.76 0.00
N LEU A 83 1.65 22.90 -0.34
CA LEU A 83 2.85 22.65 0.47
C LEU A 83 4.14 23.07 -0.26
N ILE A 84 4.02 23.87 -1.34
CA ILE A 84 5.16 24.27 -2.17
C ILE A 84 6.25 24.99 -1.36
N ASN A 85 5.85 25.82 -0.39
CA ASN A 85 6.77 26.59 0.46
C ASN A 85 7.22 25.85 1.72
N LYS A 86 6.74 24.62 1.96
CA LYS A 86 7.21 23.85 3.11
C LYS A 86 8.65 23.37 2.89
N LYS A 87 9.45 23.42 3.98
CA LYS A 87 10.85 22.95 3.96
C LYS A 87 10.91 21.45 3.62
N ARG A 88 11.88 21.07 2.81
CA ARG A 88 12.17 19.66 2.47
C ARG A 88 13.12 19.03 3.51
N PRO A 89 13.08 17.69 3.72
CA PRO A 89 12.16 16.74 3.10
C PRO A 89 10.75 16.82 3.68
N LEU A 90 9.74 16.47 2.87
CA LEU A 90 8.38 16.23 3.33
C LEU A 90 8.20 14.74 3.61
N ARG A 91 7.73 14.41 4.79
CA ARG A 91 7.34 13.07 5.24
C ARG A 91 5.84 13.07 5.43
N LEU A 92 5.11 12.44 4.53
CA LEU A 92 3.65 12.51 4.50
C LEU A 92 3.04 11.11 4.50
N TRP A 93 1.91 10.94 5.19
CA TRP A 93 1.13 9.73 5.12
C TRP A 93 -0.35 10.03 4.87
N ASN A 94 -1.06 9.07 4.31
CA ASN A 94 -2.49 9.20 4.01
C ASN A 94 -3.21 7.86 4.15
N ASN A 95 -4.53 7.94 4.35
CA ASN A 95 -5.45 6.83 4.18
C ASN A 95 -6.59 7.26 3.26
N GLY A 96 -7.13 6.33 2.50
CA GLY A 96 -8.32 6.63 1.71
C GLY A 96 -8.65 5.59 0.66
N ASN A 97 -9.73 5.86 -0.05
CA ASN A 97 -10.22 4.99 -1.09
C ASN A 97 -9.63 5.39 -2.44
N ILE A 98 -9.32 4.38 -3.23
CA ILE A 98 -9.01 4.49 -4.65
C ILE A 98 -10.06 3.74 -5.46
N PHE A 99 -10.21 4.09 -6.72
CA PHE A 99 -11.27 3.61 -7.57
C PHE A 99 -10.68 3.12 -8.88
N GLU A 100 -10.82 1.82 -9.13
CA GLU A 100 -10.27 1.17 -10.32
C GLU A 100 -11.40 0.60 -11.18
N ARG A 101 -11.22 0.69 -12.50
CA ARG A 101 -12.01 -0.05 -13.44
C ARG A 101 -11.18 -1.25 -13.92
N LYS A 102 -11.67 -2.46 -13.71
CA LYS A 102 -11.01 -3.69 -14.19
C LYS A 102 -11.88 -4.42 -15.17
N GLU A 103 -11.24 -5.10 -16.11
CA GLU A 103 -11.92 -6.04 -16.97
C GLU A 103 -12.52 -7.17 -16.14
N GLY A 104 -13.78 -7.44 -16.36
CA GLY A 104 -14.51 -8.56 -15.78
C GLY A 104 -14.71 -9.68 -16.81
N TYR A 105 -15.43 -10.73 -16.39
CA TYR A 105 -15.77 -11.84 -17.29
C TYR A 105 -16.58 -11.34 -18.50
N LYS A 106 -16.22 -11.80 -19.71
CA LYS A 106 -16.86 -11.42 -21.00
C LYS A 106 -16.84 -9.92 -21.29
N ASN A 107 -15.67 -9.25 -21.15
CA ASN A 107 -15.50 -7.82 -21.45
C ASN A 107 -16.38 -6.87 -20.59
N SER A 108 -16.98 -7.36 -19.51
CA SER A 108 -17.66 -6.48 -18.57
C SER A 108 -16.64 -5.67 -17.76
N LYS A 109 -16.79 -4.35 -17.72
CA LYS A 109 -15.94 -3.50 -16.88
C LYS A 109 -16.52 -3.45 -15.47
N LYS A 110 -15.77 -3.97 -14.48
CA LYS A 110 -16.16 -3.92 -13.05
C LYS A 110 -15.52 -2.73 -12.36
N LEU A 111 -16.32 -1.97 -11.63
CA LEU A 111 -15.82 -0.91 -10.77
C LEU A 111 -15.41 -1.51 -9.42
N LYS A 112 -14.24 -1.12 -8.93
CA LYS A 112 -13.72 -1.54 -7.63
C LYS A 112 -13.31 -0.33 -6.81
N GLU A 113 -13.82 -0.25 -5.61
CA GLU A 113 -13.34 0.61 -4.56
C GLU A 113 -12.40 -0.18 -3.66
N LYS A 114 -11.25 0.38 -3.32
CA LYS A 114 -10.23 -0.23 -2.47
C LYS A 114 -9.75 0.75 -1.43
N ILE A 115 -9.49 0.28 -0.23
CA ILE A 115 -8.91 1.09 0.83
C ILE A 115 -7.40 0.91 0.82
N GLN A 116 -6.69 2.04 0.80
CA GLN A 116 -5.22 2.09 0.88
C GLN A 116 -4.76 2.96 2.04
N SER A 117 -3.60 2.61 2.57
CA SER A 117 -2.80 3.43 3.47
C SER A 117 -1.39 3.53 2.90
N GLY A 118 -0.76 4.69 2.96
CA GLY A 118 0.57 4.85 2.37
C GLY A 118 1.34 6.04 2.88
N ILE A 119 2.60 6.08 2.53
CA ILE A 119 3.51 7.19 2.85
C ILE A 119 4.20 7.70 1.59
N GLU A 120 4.60 8.98 1.63
CA GLU A 120 5.34 9.66 0.59
C GLU A 120 6.49 10.47 1.22
N LEU A 121 7.70 10.25 0.72
CA LEU A 121 8.92 10.97 1.09
C LEU A 121 9.38 11.82 -0.09
N ILE A 122 9.38 13.15 0.07
CA ILE A 122 9.65 14.07 -1.04
C ILE A 122 10.79 15.01 -0.70
N GLY A 123 11.73 15.12 -1.62
CA GLY A 123 12.83 16.07 -1.53
C GLY A 123 13.90 15.70 -0.49
N TYR A 124 14.07 14.43 -0.20
CA TYR A 124 15.11 13.95 0.71
C TYR A 124 16.43 13.79 -0.03
N ASP A 125 17.34 14.75 0.20
CA ASP A 125 18.66 14.79 -0.43
C ASP A 125 19.61 13.78 0.21
N THR A 126 19.46 12.52 -0.17
CA THR A 126 20.35 11.42 0.22
C THR A 126 20.49 10.42 -0.93
N LYS A 127 21.60 9.68 -0.94
CA LYS A 127 21.86 8.68 -2.00
C LYS A 127 20.89 7.49 -1.94
N PHE A 128 20.45 7.09 -0.73
CA PHE A 128 19.63 5.90 -0.52
C PHE A 128 18.39 6.20 0.35
N PRO A 129 17.46 7.05 -0.14
CA PRO A 129 16.22 7.33 0.60
C PRO A 129 15.32 6.09 0.72
N GLU A 130 15.53 5.08 -0.12
CA GLU A 130 14.83 3.81 -0.15
C GLU A 130 14.94 3.05 1.18
N ILE A 131 16.07 3.19 1.88
CA ILE A 131 16.30 2.52 3.17
C ILE A 131 15.26 2.94 4.20
N GLU A 132 14.92 4.24 4.30
CA GLU A 132 13.90 4.72 5.22
C GLU A 132 12.52 4.13 4.88
N ILE A 133 12.13 4.18 3.61
CA ILE A 133 10.82 3.70 3.13
C ILE A 133 10.64 2.19 3.35
N ILE A 134 11.67 1.41 3.06
CA ILE A 134 11.65 -0.06 3.23
C ILE A 134 11.54 -0.42 4.72
N ASN A 135 12.29 0.27 5.58
CA ASN A 135 12.21 0.05 7.03
C ASN A 135 10.81 0.34 7.58
N ILE A 136 10.20 1.45 7.18
CA ILE A 136 8.83 1.79 7.62
C ILE A 136 7.84 0.73 7.14
N LEU A 137 7.99 0.24 5.92
CA LEU A 137 7.13 -0.82 5.39
C LEU A 137 7.23 -2.09 6.24
N PHE A 138 8.47 -2.54 6.55
CA PHE A 138 8.69 -3.76 7.32
C PHE A 138 8.19 -3.62 8.77
N ASP A 139 8.48 -2.49 9.42
CA ASP A 139 7.96 -2.19 10.76
C ASP A 139 6.42 -2.14 10.79
N SER A 140 5.81 -1.56 9.76
CA SER A 140 4.35 -1.50 9.60
C SER A 140 3.71 -2.89 9.55
N ILE A 141 4.32 -3.81 8.82
CA ILE A 141 3.80 -5.18 8.68
C ILE A 141 4.01 -6.01 9.94
N ASP A 142 5.15 -5.86 10.61
CA ASP A 142 5.43 -6.54 11.88
C ASP A 142 4.38 -6.19 12.96
N LYS A 143 4.05 -4.89 13.10
CA LYS A 143 3.04 -4.42 14.08
C LYS A 143 1.64 -5.00 13.82
N LEU A 144 1.33 -5.40 12.60
CA LEU A 144 0.01 -5.91 12.24
C LEU A 144 -0.25 -7.36 12.65
N LYS A 145 0.77 -8.13 13.05
CA LYS A 145 0.66 -9.53 13.50
C LYS A 145 -0.15 -10.40 12.54
N LEU A 146 0.44 -10.75 11.42
CA LEU A 146 -0.18 -11.60 10.42
C LEU A 146 -0.48 -13.01 10.94
N LYS A 147 -1.34 -13.76 10.25
CA LYS A 147 -1.66 -15.16 10.53
C LYS A 147 -0.41 -16.03 10.52
N GLU A 148 -0.46 -17.14 11.26
CA GLU A 148 0.60 -18.13 11.26
C GLU A 148 0.80 -18.75 9.87
N ASN A 149 2.00 -19.28 9.62
CA ASN A 149 2.40 -19.88 8.35
C ASN A 149 2.26 -18.91 7.15
N THR A 150 2.48 -17.64 7.41
CA THR A 150 2.53 -16.61 6.38
C THR A 150 3.96 -16.41 5.92
N LYS A 151 4.24 -16.60 4.63
CA LYS A 151 5.52 -16.25 4.01
C LYS A 151 5.42 -14.86 3.41
N LEU A 152 6.42 -14.00 3.70
CA LEU A 152 6.56 -12.67 3.15
C LEU A 152 7.70 -12.63 2.14
N ILE A 153 7.43 -12.10 0.95
CA ILE A 153 8.43 -11.92 -0.11
C ILE A 153 8.43 -10.45 -0.50
N PHE A 154 9.58 -9.81 -0.32
CA PHE A 154 9.83 -8.45 -0.80
C PHE A 154 10.48 -8.52 -2.17
N LEU A 155 9.67 -8.42 -3.23
CA LEU A 155 10.11 -8.43 -4.62
C LEU A 155 10.54 -7.03 -5.02
N VAL A 156 11.77 -6.89 -5.48
CA VAL A 156 12.38 -5.62 -5.89
C VAL A 156 12.85 -5.70 -7.33
N SER A 157 12.75 -4.57 -8.02
CA SER A 157 13.39 -4.32 -9.32
C SER A 157 13.89 -2.88 -9.39
N THR A 158 14.56 -2.55 -10.47
CA THR A 158 14.84 -1.16 -10.84
C THR A 158 14.84 -1.00 -12.34
N THR A 159 14.26 0.08 -12.84
CA THR A 159 14.27 0.43 -14.26
C THR A 159 15.70 0.60 -14.78
N SER A 160 16.62 1.00 -13.91
CA SER A 160 18.04 1.22 -14.25
C SER A 160 18.77 -0.06 -14.73
N ILE A 161 18.31 -1.26 -14.34
CA ILE A 161 18.87 -2.52 -14.88
C ILE A 161 18.57 -2.63 -16.38
N MET A 162 17.34 -2.34 -16.80
CA MET A 162 17.00 -2.34 -18.21
C MET A 162 17.77 -1.29 -18.99
N ASP A 163 17.93 -0.09 -18.43
CA ASP A 163 18.73 0.98 -19.05
C ASP A 163 20.20 0.55 -19.20
N LEU A 164 20.78 -0.11 -18.20
CA LEU A 164 22.12 -0.68 -18.28
C LEU A 164 22.25 -1.70 -19.42
N ILE A 165 21.30 -2.61 -19.54
CA ILE A 165 21.28 -3.67 -20.54
C ILE A 165 21.13 -3.08 -21.95
N LEU A 166 20.26 -2.08 -22.10
CA LEU A 166 19.87 -1.54 -23.40
C LEU A 166 20.75 -0.38 -23.89
N LYS A 167 21.68 0.09 -23.07
CA LYS A 167 22.53 1.25 -23.34
C LYS A 167 23.23 1.23 -24.72
N LYS A 168 23.46 0.05 -25.28
CA LYS A 168 24.17 -0.16 -26.57
C LYS A 168 23.25 -0.10 -27.80
N TYR A 169 21.93 -0.05 -27.62
CA TYR A 169 20.95 -0.20 -28.69
C TYR A 169 20.17 1.09 -28.93
N GLY A 170 19.74 1.31 -30.18
CA GLY A 170 18.89 2.45 -30.55
C GLY A 170 17.49 2.34 -29.92
N SER A 171 16.78 3.47 -29.84
CA SER A 171 15.49 3.56 -29.10
C SER A 171 14.46 2.50 -29.53
N ASN A 172 14.21 2.35 -30.84
CA ASN A 172 13.21 1.38 -31.32
C ASN A 172 13.54 -0.08 -30.95
N GLN A 173 14.83 -0.45 -31.12
CA GLN A 173 15.28 -1.81 -30.77
C GLN A 173 15.23 -2.06 -29.27
N SER A 174 15.59 -1.04 -28.47
CA SER A 174 15.52 -1.09 -27.02
C SER A 174 14.09 -1.30 -26.50
N GLU A 175 13.10 -0.65 -27.11
CA GLU A 175 11.69 -0.84 -26.71
C GLU A 175 11.18 -2.25 -26.99
N ILE A 176 11.52 -2.83 -28.15
CA ILE A 176 11.12 -4.20 -28.49
C ILE A 176 11.80 -5.18 -27.52
N ILE A 177 13.11 -5.04 -27.26
CA ILE A 177 13.82 -5.88 -26.30
C ILE A 177 13.18 -5.77 -24.91
N LYS A 178 12.93 -4.55 -24.45
CA LYS A 178 12.30 -4.29 -23.14
C LYS A 178 10.95 -4.98 -23.03
N LYS A 179 10.12 -4.86 -24.06
CA LYS A 179 8.80 -5.48 -24.11
C LYS A 179 8.88 -7.01 -24.08
N SER A 180 9.75 -7.61 -24.89
CA SER A 180 9.98 -9.06 -24.90
C SER A 180 10.48 -9.57 -23.56
N MET A 181 11.40 -8.83 -22.90
CA MET A 181 11.92 -9.17 -21.57
C MET A 181 10.82 -9.13 -20.51
N ILE A 182 10.00 -8.10 -20.48
CA ILE A 182 8.90 -7.92 -19.51
C ILE A 182 7.83 -9.00 -19.69
N ASN A 183 7.49 -9.32 -20.94
CA ASN A 183 6.48 -10.33 -21.28
C ASN A 183 7.03 -11.76 -21.24
N LEU A 184 8.32 -11.93 -20.99
CA LEU A 184 9.03 -13.23 -21.06
C LEU A 184 8.89 -13.89 -22.43
N ASP A 185 8.78 -13.09 -23.49
CA ASP A 185 8.56 -13.53 -24.85
C ASP A 185 9.91 -13.82 -25.54
N GLN A 186 10.32 -15.10 -25.51
CA GLN A 186 11.54 -15.55 -26.16
C GLN A 186 11.41 -15.56 -27.69
N ASP A 187 10.22 -15.78 -28.23
CA ASP A 187 10.00 -15.87 -29.66
C ASP A 187 10.14 -14.49 -30.30
N GLU A 188 9.56 -13.44 -29.71
CA GLU A 188 9.77 -12.06 -30.12
C GLU A 188 11.27 -11.68 -30.04
N LEU A 189 11.95 -12.07 -28.95
CA LEU A 189 13.38 -11.81 -28.79
C LEU A 189 14.22 -12.50 -29.88
N ASN A 190 13.83 -13.69 -30.35
CA ASN A 190 14.52 -14.41 -31.42
C ASN A 190 14.46 -13.69 -32.76
N THR A 191 13.41 -12.92 -33.03
CA THR A 191 13.24 -12.17 -34.29
C THR A 191 14.14 -10.95 -34.41
N ILE A 192 14.66 -10.47 -33.27
CA ILE A 192 15.51 -9.27 -33.24
C ILE A 192 16.93 -9.63 -33.70
N ASN A 193 17.49 -8.81 -34.58
CA ASN A 193 18.87 -8.97 -35.01
C ASN A 193 19.84 -8.47 -33.93
N LEU A 194 20.29 -9.41 -33.08
CA LEU A 194 21.23 -9.19 -31.97
C LEU A 194 22.39 -10.17 -32.08
N ASP A 195 23.51 -9.79 -31.46
CA ASP A 195 24.61 -10.72 -31.22
C ASP A 195 24.11 -11.95 -30.45
N GLU A 196 24.51 -13.15 -30.85
CA GLU A 196 24.00 -14.41 -30.25
C GLU A 196 24.38 -14.55 -28.79
N GLY A 197 25.57 -14.09 -28.37
CA GLY A 197 25.99 -14.10 -26.99
C GLY A 197 25.11 -13.17 -26.13
N PHE A 198 24.79 -12.00 -26.66
CA PHE A 198 23.90 -11.07 -25.97
C PHE A 198 22.46 -11.57 -25.93
N LYS A 199 21.96 -12.15 -27.01
CA LYS A 199 20.64 -12.79 -27.06
C LYS A 199 20.51 -13.92 -26.01
N TYR A 200 21.56 -14.74 -25.91
CA TYR A 200 21.63 -15.77 -24.88
C TYR A 200 21.60 -15.17 -23.47
N ALA A 201 22.35 -14.10 -23.20
CA ALA A 201 22.35 -13.42 -21.92
C ALA A 201 20.97 -12.86 -21.55
N LEU A 202 20.24 -12.26 -22.51
CA LEU A 202 18.87 -11.78 -22.30
C LEU A 202 17.91 -12.92 -21.96
N LYS A 203 17.98 -14.04 -22.67
CA LYS A 203 17.15 -15.23 -22.37
C LYS A 203 17.43 -15.78 -20.97
N GLN A 204 18.68 -15.83 -20.54
CA GLN A 204 19.01 -16.24 -19.18
C GLN A 204 18.44 -15.25 -18.15
N LEU A 205 18.52 -13.96 -18.44
CA LEU A 205 18.03 -12.92 -17.55
C LEU A 205 16.50 -12.94 -17.37
N MET A 206 15.73 -13.28 -18.42
CA MET A 206 14.27 -13.43 -18.33
C MET A 206 13.81 -14.32 -17.17
N PHE A 207 14.62 -15.32 -16.81
CA PHE A 207 14.31 -16.29 -15.75
C PHE A 207 15.21 -16.12 -14.52
N THR A 208 16.08 -15.12 -14.51
CA THR A 208 16.97 -14.85 -13.38
C THR A 208 16.24 -13.99 -12.36
N ARG A 209 15.87 -14.60 -11.26
CA ARG A 209 15.26 -13.95 -10.07
C ARG A 209 15.64 -14.77 -8.83
N GLY A 210 15.63 -14.13 -7.68
CA GLY A 210 15.93 -14.78 -6.40
C GLY A 210 16.75 -13.90 -5.48
N GLU A 211 17.65 -14.50 -4.74
CA GLU A 211 18.52 -13.80 -3.78
C GLU A 211 19.31 -12.68 -4.49
N PRO A 212 19.29 -11.44 -3.97
CA PRO A 212 19.83 -10.28 -4.67
C PRO A 212 21.30 -10.40 -5.11
N ASN A 213 22.18 -10.86 -4.22
CA ASN A 213 23.61 -10.95 -4.53
C ASN A 213 23.92 -12.02 -5.60
N GLU A 214 23.15 -13.11 -5.64
CA GLU A 214 23.25 -14.11 -6.71
C GLU A 214 22.82 -13.53 -8.05
N VAL A 215 21.72 -12.76 -8.08
CA VAL A 215 21.22 -12.10 -9.27
C VAL A 215 22.21 -11.03 -9.76
N ILE A 216 22.72 -10.18 -8.86
CA ILE A 216 23.73 -9.15 -9.18
C ILE A 216 25.00 -9.78 -9.73
N THR A 217 25.45 -10.91 -9.19
CA THR A 217 26.61 -11.65 -9.70
C THR A 217 26.39 -12.11 -11.13
N LYS A 218 25.21 -12.65 -11.46
CA LYS A 218 24.86 -13.04 -12.84
C LYS A 218 24.79 -11.85 -13.78
N LEU A 219 24.17 -10.73 -13.33
CA LEU A 219 24.14 -9.46 -14.11
C LEU A 219 25.55 -8.95 -14.39
N THR A 220 26.42 -8.93 -13.39
CA THR A 220 27.81 -8.50 -13.52
C THR A 220 28.59 -9.39 -14.54
N LYS A 221 28.35 -10.69 -14.52
CA LYS A 221 28.97 -11.63 -15.44
C LYS A 221 28.57 -11.36 -16.90
N HIS A 222 27.31 -11.03 -17.17
CA HIS A 222 26.80 -10.84 -18.54
C HIS A 222 26.93 -9.41 -19.05
N PHE A 223 26.79 -8.41 -18.19
CA PHE A 223 26.71 -6.98 -18.59
C PHE A 223 27.87 -6.12 -18.07
N GLY A 224 28.77 -6.71 -17.28
CA GLY A 224 29.94 -6.04 -16.70
C GLY A 224 29.63 -5.33 -15.39
N LYS A 225 30.67 -4.81 -14.75
CA LYS A 225 30.55 -3.99 -13.53
C LYS A 225 29.94 -2.63 -13.85
N SER A 226 29.10 -2.13 -12.96
CA SER A 226 28.51 -0.79 -13.08
C SER A 226 28.16 -0.23 -11.71
N GLN A 227 28.14 1.10 -11.59
CA GLN A 227 27.73 1.79 -10.36
C GLN A 227 26.30 1.41 -9.94
N ILE A 228 25.40 1.11 -10.90
CA ILE A 228 24.03 0.68 -10.65
C ILE A 228 24.01 -0.64 -9.86
N LEU A 229 24.85 -1.61 -10.24
CA LEU A 229 24.94 -2.90 -9.56
C LEU A 229 25.60 -2.78 -8.19
N ASP A 230 26.61 -1.92 -8.06
CA ASP A 230 27.27 -1.64 -6.80
C ASP A 230 26.30 -0.96 -5.80
N ASP A 231 25.51 0.00 -6.28
CA ASP A 231 24.50 0.70 -5.47
C ASP A 231 23.37 -0.25 -5.02
N LEU A 232 22.94 -1.17 -5.89
CA LEU A 232 21.98 -2.21 -5.54
C LEU A 232 22.55 -3.18 -4.51
N SER A 233 23.80 -3.63 -4.66
CA SER A 233 24.47 -4.48 -3.67
C SER A 233 24.49 -3.80 -2.30
N PHE A 234 24.93 -2.54 -2.24
CA PHE A 234 24.94 -1.77 -1.00
C PHE A 234 23.55 -1.67 -0.35
N LEU A 235 22.52 -1.39 -1.15
CA LEU A 235 21.15 -1.31 -0.66
C LEU A 235 20.71 -2.64 -0.04
N PHE A 236 20.92 -3.76 -0.78
CA PHE A 236 20.49 -5.08 -0.30
C PHE A 236 21.29 -5.54 0.93
N ASP A 237 22.59 -5.29 0.96
CA ASP A 237 23.42 -5.60 2.13
C ASP A 237 22.97 -4.81 3.37
N THR A 238 22.48 -3.57 3.17
CA THR A 238 21.98 -2.72 4.25
C THR A 238 20.62 -3.18 4.77
N ILE A 239 19.70 -3.58 3.88
CA ILE A 239 18.35 -3.98 4.29
C ILE A 239 18.22 -5.46 4.68
N LYS A 240 19.17 -6.31 4.29
CA LYS A 240 19.15 -7.75 4.57
C LYS A 240 19.05 -8.08 6.05
N PRO A 241 19.88 -7.52 6.96
CA PRO A 241 19.75 -7.79 8.40
C PRO A 241 18.40 -7.40 8.95
N ILE A 242 17.80 -6.33 8.40
CA ILE A 242 16.48 -5.85 8.81
C ILE A 242 15.41 -6.84 8.35
N SER A 243 15.44 -7.24 7.08
CA SER A 243 14.48 -8.21 6.54
C SER A 243 14.52 -9.55 7.25
N ASP A 244 15.72 -10.03 7.62
CA ASP A 244 15.91 -11.26 8.37
C ASP A 244 15.25 -11.20 9.75
N ASN A 245 15.36 -10.06 10.46
CA ASN A 245 14.70 -9.84 11.74
C ASN A 245 13.17 -9.92 11.65
N TYR A 246 12.61 -9.53 10.51
CA TYR A 246 11.16 -9.59 10.25
C TYR A 246 10.70 -10.86 9.52
N GLY A 247 11.62 -11.76 9.17
CA GLY A 247 11.31 -12.98 8.42
C GLY A 247 10.80 -12.70 7.00
N ILE A 248 11.31 -11.65 6.36
CA ILE A 248 10.95 -11.23 5.01
C ILE A 248 12.03 -11.68 4.02
N ASP A 249 11.64 -12.49 3.04
CA ASP A 249 12.51 -12.97 1.97
C ASP A 249 12.66 -11.89 0.89
N ILE A 250 13.86 -11.40 0.64
CA ILE A 250 14.14 -10.41 -0.41
C ILE A 250 14.47 -11.12 -1.70
N GLN A 251 13.79 -10.72 -2.78
CA GLN A 251 14.04 -11.22 -4.13
C GLN A 251 14.24 -10.08 -5.12
N LEU A 252 15.32 -10.13 -5.88
CA LEU A 252 15.55 -9.26 -7.02
C LEU A 252 15.05 -9.94 -8.30
N ASP A 253 14.18 -9.27 -9.04
CA ASP A 253 13.70 -9.69 -10.36
C ASP A 253 13.95 -8.56 -11.37
N PRO A 254 14.96 -8.68 -12.23
CA PRO A 254 15.32 -7.66 -13.22
C PRO A 254 14.22 -7.37 -14.26
N THR A 255 13.29 -8.30 -14.45
CA THR A 255 12.19 -8.18 -15.43
C THR A 255 10.91 -7.65 -14.82
N PHE A 256 10.81 -7.61 -13.48
CA PHE A 256 9.63 -7.08 -12.82
C PHE A 256 9.44 -5.61 -13.14
N GLN A 257 8.28 -5.27 -13.68
CA GLN A 257 7.86 -3.90 -13.96
C GLN A 257 6.57 -3.57 -13.22
N PRO A 258 6.44 -2.36 -12.71
CA PRO A 258 5.20 -1.93 -12.07
C PRO A 258 4.09 -1.77 -13.12
N HIS A 259 2.85 -1.95 -12.69
CA HIS A 259 1.66 -1.74 -13.54
C HIS A 259 1.51 -0.28 -14.01
N LEU A 260 1.99 0.67 -13.20
CA LEU A 260 1.91 2.10 -13.50
C LEU A 260 3.24 2.60 -14.05
N ASN A 261 3.21 3.37 -15.14
CA ASN A 261 4.38 4.07 -15.70
C ASN A 261 4.84 5.27 -14.82
N LEU A 262 4.46 5.24 -13.56
CA LEU A 262 4.76 6.24 -12.54
C LEU A 262 6.22 6.19 -12.10
N TYR A 263 6.79 4.99 -12.02
CA TYR A 263 8.04 4.74 -11.35
C TYR A 263 9.26 4.86 -12.28
N ALA A 264 10.31 5.49 -11.77
CA ALA A 264 11.63 5.57 -12.40
C ALA A 264 12.70 5.30 -11.32
N GLY A 265 13.48 4.23 -11.49
CA GLY A 265 14.40 3.75 -10.47
C GLY A 265 13.86 2.51 -9.75
N ILE A 266 14.04 2.43 -8.44
CA ILE A 266 13.58 1.30 -7.63
C ILE A 266 12.06 1.20 -7.63
N VAL A 267 11.57 -0.05 -7.79
CA VAL A 267 10.18 -0.46 -7.66
C VAL A 267 10.11 -1.74 -6.85
N PHE A 268 9.06 -1.88 -6.03
CA PHE A 268 8.92 -3.06 -5.19
C PHE A 268 7.48 -3.43 -4.92
N GLN A 269 7.30 -4.70 -4.55
CA GLN A 269 6.05 -5.23 -4.00
C GLN A 269 6.35 -6.07 -2.77
N LEU A 270 5.49 -5.99 -1.77
CA LEU A 270 5.49 -6.95 -0.68
C LEU A 270 4.34 -7.94 -0.91
N ILE A 271 4.72 -9.19 -1.09
CA ILE A 271 3.82 -10.30 -1.38
C ILE A 271 3.70 -11.16 -0.12
N CYS A 272 2.48 -11.47 0.24
CA CYS A 272 2.17 -12.37 1.33
C CYS A 272 1.59 -13.67 0.75
N ILE A 273 2.16 -14.80 1.12
CA ILE A 273 1.67 -16.13 0.77
C ILE A 273 1.15 -16.78 2.06
N ASN A 274 -0.13 -17.11 2.07
CA ASN A 274 -0.73 -17.84 3.18
C ASN A 274 -1.52 -19.03 2.60
N LYS A 275 -1.12 -20.21 2.94
CA LYS A 275 -1.57 -21.46 2.27
C LYS A 275 -1.27 -21.35 0.77
N ASP A 276 -2.27 -21.56 -0.09
CA ASP A 276 -2.14 -21.51 -1.55
C ASP A 276 -2.50 -20.14 -2.15
N GLU A 277 -2.87 -19.17 -1.30
CA GLU A 277 -3.28 -17.84 -1.76
C GLU A 277 -2.13 -16.83 -1.68
N LYS A 278 -1.99 -16.03 -2.75
CA LYS A 278 -1.00 -14.96 -2.87
C LYS A 278 -1.69 -13.61 -2.83
N TYR A 279 -1.19 -12.71 -1.99
CA TYR A 279 -1.71 -11.36 -1.84
C TYR A 279 -0.59 -10.34 -1.99
N VAL A 280 -0.72 -9.41 -2.92
CA VAL A 280 0.14 -8.22 -2.94
C VAL A 280 -0.40 -7.26 -1.88
N ILE A 281 0.31 -7.15 -0.75
CA ILE A 281 -0.11 -6.35 0.40
C ILE A 281 0.41 -4.93 0.37
N ALA A 282 1.56 -4.69 -0.30
CA ALA A 282 2.08 -3.35 -0.53
C ALA A 282 2.75 -3.25 -1.90
N LYS A 283 2.76 -2.03 -2.45
CA LYS A 283 3.48 -1.63 -3.66
C LYS A 283 4.12 -0.28 -3.44
N GLY A 284 5.30 -0.07 -4.02
CA GLY A 284 5.97 1.20 -3.90
C GLY A 284 7.12 1.35 -4.89
N GLY A 285 7.77 2.50 -4.81
CA GLY A 285 8.94 2.78 -5.64
C GLY A 285 9.23 4.26 -5.71
N ARG A 286 10.17 4.62 -6.59
CA ARG A 286 10.68 5.97 -6.82
C ARG A 286 10.01 6.59 -8.04
N TYR A 287 9.63 7.88 -7.93
CA TYR A 287 8.85 8.58 -8.96
C TYR A 287 9.28 10.06 -9.12
N ASP A 288 10.57 10.30 -9.19
CA ASP A 288 11.20 11.64 -9.30
C ASP A 288 10.62 12.47 -10.44
N GLU A 289 10.34 11.83 -11.57
CA GLU A 289 9.81 12.49 -12.75
C GLU A 289 8.37 12.99 -12.55
N LEU A 290 7.57 12.37 -11.68
CA LEU A 290 6.25 12.87 -11.32
C LEU A 290 6.38 14.15 -10.47
N VAL A 291 7.35 14.17 -9.54
CA VAL A 291 7.62 15.37 -8.73
C VAL A 291 8.03 16.53 -9.62
N LYS A 292 8.94 16.30 -10.59
CA LYS A 292 9.35 17.32 -11.58
C LYS A 292 8.20 17.82 -12.44
N TYR A 293 7.31 16.93 -12.85
CA TYR A 293 6.17 17.29 -13.68
C TYR A 293 5.24 18.30 -12.98
N PHE A 294 4.93 18.09 -11.69
CA PHE A 294 4.08 19.00 -10.92
C PHE A 294 4.83 20.20 -10.33
N ASN A 295 6.13 20.11 -10.14
CA ASN A 295 6.97 21.20 -9.66
C ASN A 295 8.33 21.23 -10.40
N PRO A 296 8.38 21.83 -11.61
CA PRO A 296 9.61 21.90 -12.41
C PRO A 296 10.78 22.61 -11.72
N ASN A 297 10.48 23.45 -10.72
CA ASN A 297 11.48 24.23 -9.98
C ASN A 297 11.93 23.52 -8.67
N GLU A 298 11.50 22.29 -8.43
CA GLU A 298 11.95 21.53 -7.24
C GLU A 298 13.45 21.25 -7.34
N LYS A 299 14.22 21.70 -6.35
CA LYS A 299 15.68 21.53 -6.34
C LYS A 299 16.08 20.07 -6.25
N ASN A 300 15.40 19.31 -5.39
CA ASN A 300 15.61 17.88 -5.17
C ASN A 300 14.31 17.14 -5.47
N PRO A 301 14.02 16.83 -6.74
CA PRO A 301 12.74 16.25 -7.15
C PRO A 301 12.64 14.75 -6.81
N ILE A 302 13.25 14.32 -5.72
CA ILE A 302 13.19 12.95 -5.25
C ILE A 302 11.80 12.70 -4.68
N GLY A 303 11.11 11.69 -5.23
CA GLY A 303 9.83 11.22 -4.76
C GLY A 303 9.85 9.72 -4.58
N LEU A 304 9.46 9.24 -3.41
CA LEU A 304 9.50 7.83 -3.06
C LEU A 304 8.41 7.51 -2.03
N GLY A 305 7.74 6.38 -2.21
CA GLY A 305 6.68 6.00 -1.29
C GLY A 305 6.17 4.58 -1.50
N PHE A 306 5.20 4.21 -0.69
CA PHE A 306 4.45 2.97 -0.88
C PHE A 306 2.98 3.13 -0.50
N SER A 307 2.18 2.22 -1.03
CA SER A 307 0.79 2.03 -0.62
C SER A 307 0.56 0.61 -0.14
N ILE A 308 -0.18 0.46 0.96
CA ILE A 308 -0.60 -0.80 1.57
C ILE A 308 -2.08 -1.04 1.27
N SER A 309 -2.43 -2.23 0.80
CA SER A 309 -3.82 -2.65 0.57
C SER A 309 -4.47 -3.12 1.87
N ILE A 310 -5.35 -2.30 2.42
CA ILE A 310 -6.12 -2.66 3.64
C ILE A 310 -7.02 -3.86 3.38
N ASP A 311 -7.60 -3.95 2.17
CA ASP A 311 -8.47 -5.07 1.78
C ASP A 311 -7.76 -6.43 1.80
N ASN A 312 -6.49 -6.47 1.36
CA ASN A 312 -5.70 -7.69 1.39
C ASN A 312 -5.22 -8.00 2.82
N LEU A 313 -4.77 -6.99 3.56
CA LEU A 313 -4.36 -7.18 4.96
C LEU A 313 -5.50 -7.67 5.86
N ARG A 314 -6.73 -7.17 5.66
CA ARG A 314 -7.90 -7.63 6.44
C ARG A 314 -8.08 -9.14 6.40
N LYS A 315 -7.73 -9.80 5.29
CA LYS A 315 -7.79 -11.26 5.14
C LYS A 315 -6.68 -11.99 5.89
N LEU A 316 -5.56 -11.31 6.13
CA LEU A 316 -4.30 -11.87 6.61
C LEU A 316 -4.02 -11.62 8.09
N ILE A 317 -4.66 -10.65 8.74
CA ILE A 317 -4.46 -10.40 10.16
C ILE A 317 -5.00 -11.54 11.02
N LYS A 318 -4.24 -11.90 12.07
CA LYS A 318 -4.46 -13.07 12.93
C LYS A 318 -5.76 -12.97 13.74
N THR A 319 -6.08 -11.80 14.22
CA THR A 319 -7.23 -11.57 15.12
C THR A 319 -8.02 -10.35 14.68
N GLY A 320 -9.36 -10.46 14.82
CA GLY A 320 -10.17 -9.25 14.84
C GLY A 320 -9.85 -8.40 16.09
N PRO A 321 -10.32 -7.16 16.13
CA PRO A 321 -10.15 -6.32 17.30
C PRO A 321 -10.61 -7.07 18.55
N LYS A 322 -9.84 -6.98 19.64
CA LYS A 322 -10.29 -7.46 20.94
C LYS A 322 -11.71 -6.93 21.15
N MET A 323 -12.65 -7.80 21.50
CA MET A 323 -13.97 -7.32 21.92
C MET A 323 -13.76 -6.34 23.07
N GLU A 324 -14.09 -5.09 22.82
CA GLU A 324 -13.99 -4.07 23.84
C GLU A 324 -14.92 -4.45 25.00
N ARG A 325 -14.42 -4.29 26.23
CA ARG A 325 -15.23 -4.51 27.44
C ARG A 325 -16.42 -3.56 27.41
N LYS A 326 -17.62 -4.10 27.28
CA LYS A 326 -18.87 -3.35 27.29
C LYS A 326 -19.67 -3.68 28.55
N ILE A 327 -20.18 -2.67 29.21
CA ILE A 327 -20.95 -2.77 30.43
C ILE A 327 -22.42 -2.46 30.11
N LEU A 328 -23.33 -3.39 30.41
CA LEU A 328 -24.76 -3.13 30.36
C LEU A 328 -25.20 -2.53 31.68
N ILE A 329 -25.80 -1.35 31.65
CA ILE A 329 -26.38 -0.69 32.83
C ILE A 329 -27.87 -0.98 32.89
N LEU A 330 -28.31 -1.57 34.00
CA LEU A 330 -29.70 -1.89 34.26
C LEU A 330 -30.18 -1.19 35.55
N TYR A 331 -31.49 -0.93 35.62
CA TYR A 331 -32.13 -0.35 36.79
C TYR A 331 -33.55 -0.95 37.00
N LYS A 332 -34.06 -0.95 38.23
CA LYS A 332 -35.29 -1.68 38.58
C LYS A 332 -36.59 -0.91 38.38
N ASN A 333 -36.58 0.42 38.53
CA ASN A 333 -37.73 1.28 38.39
C ASN A 333 -37.39 2.62 37.74
N LYS A 334 -38.40 3.33 37.25
CA LYS A 334 -38.22 4.60 36.50
C LYS A 334 -37.53 5.70 37.30
N GLU A 335 -37.63 5.68 38.62
CA GLU A 335 -37.03 6.69 39.51
C GLU A 335 -35.49 6.62 39.48
N LEU A 336 -34.94 5.44 39.19
CA LEU A 336 -33.50 5.21 39.11
C LEU A 336 -32.88 5.60 37.73
N LEU A 337 -33.70 5.97 36.74
CA LEU A 337 -33.22 6.27 35.41
C LEU A 337 -32.18 7.42 35.42
N SER A 338 -32.46 8.48 36.14
CA SER A 338 -31.51 9.62 36.23
C SER A 338 -30.17 9.21 36.84
N LYS A 339 -30.22 8.33 37.87
CA LYS A 339 -29.00 7.79 38.48
C LYS A 339 -28.23 6.89 37.52
N ALA A 340 -28.94 6.07 36.73
CA ALA A 340 -28.34 5.21 35.71
C ALA A 340 -27.67 6.02 34.60
N ILE A 341 -28.28 7.13 34.14
CA ILE A 341 -27.68 8.05 33.16
C ILE A 341 -26.41 8.69 33.73
N ASN A 342 -26.44 9.14 34.99
CA ASN A 342 -25.25 9.73 35.60
C ASN A 342 -24.10 8.70 35.72
N GLU A 343 -24.43 7.46 36.06
CA GLU A 343 -23.42 6.38 36.10
C GLU A 343 -22.85 6.04 34.71
N GLN A 344 -23.68 6.07 33.65
CA GLN A 344 -23.22 5.93 32.30
C GLN A 344 -22.19 7.04 31.93
N LYS A 345 -22.49 8.30 32.26
CA LYS A 345 -21.59 9.42 32.07
C LYS A 345 -20.27 9.25 32.83
N ARG A 346 -20.35 8.73 34.08
CA ARG A 346 -19.16 8.43 34.87
C ARG A 346 -18.29 7.35 34.21
N LEU A 347 -18.90 6.27 33.72
CA LEU A 347 -18.16 5.24 32.97
C LEU A 347 -17.52 5.78 31.70
N HIS A 348 -18.25 6.63 30.96
CA HIS A 348 -17.69 7.29 29.76
C HIS A 348 -16.51 8.20 30.09
N SER A 349 -16.53 8.92 31.24
CA SER A 349 -15.38 9.74 31.66
C SER A 349 -14.15 8.90 32.03
N LEU A 350 -14.33 7.60 32.31
CA LEU A 350 -13.27 6.61 32.53
C LEU A 350 -12.88 5.86 31.23
N ASN A 351 -13.36 6.32 30.08
CA ASN A 351 -13.16 5.66 28.76
C ASN A 351 -13.69 4.20 28.73
N LEU A 352 -14.71 3.87 29.55
CA LEU A 352 -15.37 2.58 29.52
C LEU A 352 -16.62 2.64 28.66
N ILE A 353 -16.79 1.65 27.79
CA ILE A 353 -17.98 1.54 26.93
C ILE A 353 -19.13 1.02 27.77
N SER A 354 -20.24 1.75 27.79
CA SER A 354 -21.44 1.31 28.47
C SER A 354 -22.70 1.54 27.65
N ILE A 355 -23.64 0.63 27.77
CA ILE A 355 -24.99 0.67 27.17
C ILE A 355 -26.00 0.74 28.31
N LEU A 356 -26.88 1.72 28.26
CA LEU A 356 -27.99 1.83 29.21
C LEU A 356 -29.23 1.21 28.59
N GLU A 357 -29.82 0.20 29.29
CA GLU A 357 -31.15 -0.27 28.94
C GLU A 357 -32.20 0.75 29.44
N LEU A 358 -32.98 1.26 28.50
CA LEU A 358 -33.95 2.34 28.81
C LEU A 358 -35.24 1.84 29.47
N ASN A 359 -35.49 0.55 29.44
CA ASN A 359 -36.61 -0.07 30.15
C ASN A 359 -36.18 -0.64 31.50
N PRO A 360 -36.96 -0.41 32.57
CA PRO A 360 -36.66 -1.03 33.85
C PRO A 360 -36.60 -2.57 33.73
N CYS A 361 -35.56 -3.16 34.27
CA CYS A 361 -35.39 -4.61 34.31
C CYS A 361 -35.44 -5.11 35.74
N LYS A 362 -36.31 -6.11 36.01
CA LYS A 362 -36.48 -6.71 37.36
C LYS A 362 -36.03 -8.17 37.42
N ASN A 363 -35.85 -8.79 36.25
CA ASN A 363 -35.56 -10.22 36.14
C ASN A 363 -34.11 -10.45 35.70
N THR A 364 -33.39 -11.30 36.41
CA THR A 364 -31.99 -11.65 36.14
C THR A 364 -31.84 -12.46 34.85
N GLU A 365 -32.82 -13.27 34.47
CA GLU A 365 -32.78 -14.01 33.20
C GLU A 365 -32.89 -13.06 32.01
N ILE A 366 -33.80 -12.07 32.09
CA ILE A 366 -33.93 -11.02 31.07
C ILE A 366 -32.65 -10.19 31.01
N ALA A 367 -32.03 -9.91 32.15
CA ALA A 367 -30.75 -9.18 32.20
C ALA A 367 -29.63 -9.89 31.44
N GLU A 368 -29.49 -11.22 31.61
CA GLU A 368 -28.50 -12.01 30.89
C GLU A 368 -28.79 -12.06 29.38
N LEU A 369 -30.07 -12.18 28.98
CA LEU A 369 -30.46 -12.09 27.57
C LEU A 369 -30.11 -10.73 26.97
N LEU A 370 -30.41 -9.63 27.66
CA LEU A 370 -30.08 -8.28 27.24
C LEU A 370 -28.56 -8.06 27.12
N LYS A 371 -27.79 -8.59 28.10
CA LYS A 371 -26.32 -8.55 28.05
C LYS A 371 -25.79 -9.23 26.80
N ASN A 372 -26.26 -10.43 26.50
CA ASN A 372 -25.82 -11.21 25.34
C ASN A 372 -26.24 -10.54 24.03
N ASN A 373 -27.49 -10.08 23.92
CA ASN A 373 -28.02 -9.41 22.74
C ASN A 373 -27.27 -8.10 22.41
N ASN A 374 -26.80 -7.38 23.43
CA ASN A 374 -26.03 -6.16 23.29
C ASN A 374 -24.50 -6.42 23.17
N GLY A 375 -24.06 -7.68 23.27
CA GLY A 375 -22.64 -8.06 23.24
C GLY A 375 -21.86 -7.45 24.40
N CYS A 376 -22.49 -7.31 25.56
CA CYS A 376 -21.86 -6.81 26.79
C CYS A 376 -21.15 -7.94 27.55
N SER A 377 -20.02 -7.60 28.16
CA SER A 377 -19.27 -8.55 29.02
C SER A 377 -19.76 -8.58 30.45
N GLU A 378 -20.36 -7.48 30.91
CA GLU A 378 -20.74 -7.26 32.31
C GLU A 378 -22.09 -6.55 32.42
N ILE A 379 -22.74 -6.74 33.57
CA ILE A 379 -23.95 -6.02 33.94
C ILE A 379 -23.67 -5.18 35.20
N LEU A 380 -24.01 -3.91 35.14
CA LEU A 380 -24.04 -3.00 36.28
C LEU A 380 -25.48 -2.67 36.67
N TRP A 381 -25.89 -3.11 37.86
CA TRP A 381 -27.19 -2.79 38.40
C TRP A 381 -27.16 -1.51 39.21
N ILE A 382 -28.03 -0.56 38.88
CA ILE A 382 -28.27 0.64 39.68
C ILE A 382 -29.29 0.34 40.76
N LYS A 383 -28.86 0.59 41.99
CA LYS A 383 -29.65 0.37 43.22
C LYS A 383 -30.14 1.69 43.80
#